data_26ce8a60edf4cdba21b644854fec7486
#
_entry.id   26ce8a60edf4cdba21b644854fec7486
#
_cell.length_a   1.000
_cell.length_b   1.000
_cell.length_c   1.000
_cell.angle_alpha   90.00
_cell.angle_beta   90.00
_cell.angle_gamma   90.00
#
_symmetry.space_group_name_H-M   'P 1'
#
loop_
_entity.id
_entity.type
_entity.pdbx_description
1 polymer ?
#
loop_
_entity_poly.entity_id
_entity_poly.type
_entity_poly.pdbx_seq_one_letter_code
_entity_poly.pdbx_strand_id
1 'polypeptide(L)' 'MRRTQKKICEEIISKVGANSVKDMGKVMGELKKQHADEIDFSKAGALIKQLLNK' A
#
# COMPACT_ATOMS: atom_id res chain seq x y z
N MET A 1 14.24 7.94 11.38
CA MET A 1 13.89 6.52 11.46
C MET A 1 13.28 6.05 10.16
N ARG A 2 13.63 4.85 9.76
CA ARG A 2 13.06 4.27 8.55
C ARG A 2 11.67 3.74 8.81
N ARG A 3 10.78 3.97 7.85
CA ARG A 3 9.47 3.37 7.92
C ARG A 3 9.48 2.03 7.20
N THR A 4 8.78 1.06 7.75
CA THR A 4 8.68 -0.25 7.12
C THR A 4 7.70 -0.17 5.94
N GLN A 5 7.80 -1.13 5.02
CA GLN A 5 6.86 -1.20 3.91
C GLN A 5 5.42 -1.29 4.41
N LYS A 6 5.22 -2.06 5.46
CA LYS A 6 3.90 -2.22 6.03
C LYS A 6 3.34 -0.88 6.49
N LYS A 7 4.17 -0.08 7.14
CA LYS A 7 3.75 1.22 7.64
C LYS A 7 3.36 2.14 6.48
N ILE A 8 4.17 2.15 5.44
CA ILE A 8 3.89 2.96 4.27
C ILE A 8 2.59 2.52 3.60
N CYS A 9 2.38 1.22 3.47
CA CYS A 9 1.14 0.70 2.90
C CYS A 9 -0.07 1.11 3.72
N GLU A 10 0.03 1.04 5.04
CA GLU A 10 -1.05 1.44 5.92
C GLU A 10 -1.40 2.91 5.74
N GLU A 11 -0.38 3.75 5.62
CA GLU A 11 -0.59 5.16 5.41
C GLU A 11 -1.31 5.44 4.10
N ILE A 12 -0.89 4.75 3.05
CA ILE A 12 -1.50 4.93 1.74
C ILE A 12 -2.96 4.45 1.76
N ILE A 13 -3.20 3.32 2.37
CA ILE A 13 -4.56 2.79 2.49
C ILE A 13 -5.46 3.80 3.19
N SER A 14 -4.97 4.39 4.25
CA SER A 14 -5.73 5.40 4.97
C SER A 14 -5.95 6.64 4.12
N LYS A 15 -4.92 7.03 3.39
CA LYS A 15 -4.97 8.24 2.57
C LYS A 15 -6.00 8.14 1.45
N VAL A 16 -6.04 7.01 0.76
CA VAL A 16 -6.98 6.84 -0.34
C VAL A 16 -8.34 6.36 0.12
N GLY A 17 -8.46 6.03 1.40
CA GLY A 17 -9.72 5.57 1.95
C GLY A 17 -10.08 4.16 1.52
N ALA A 18 -9.08 3.34 1.25
CA ALA A 18 -9.32 1.96 0.84
C ALA A 18 -9.83 1.14 2.02
N ASN A 19 -10.84 0.32 1.78
CA ASN A 19 -11.40 -0.52 2.82
C ASN A 19 -11.69 -1.95 2.36
N SER A 20 -11.30 -2.27 1.14
CA SER A 20 -11.48 -3.62 0.62
C SER A 20 -10.46 -3.91 -0.47
N VAL A 21 -10.34 -5.19 -0.81
CA VAL A 21 -9.41 -5.63 -1.84
C VAL A 21 -9.70 -4.97 -3.20
N LYS A 22 -10.94 -4.57 -3.41
CA LYS A 22 -11.32 -3.89 -4.65
C LYS A 22 -10.58 -2.57 -4.83
N ASP A 23 -10.15 -1.97 -3.74
CA ASP A 23 -9.43 -0.70 -3.79
C ASP A 23 -7.94 -0.88 -3.95
N MET A 24 -7.47 -2.11 -4.09
CA MET A 24 -6.06 -2.41 -4.20
C MET A 24 -5.40 -1.64 -5.34
N GLY A 25 -6.10 -1.54 -6.47
CA GLY A 25 -5.56 -0.80 -7.61
C GLY A 25 -5.29 0.67 -7.28
N LYS A 26 -6.19 1.27 -6.52
CA LYS A 26 -6.01 2.67 -6.11
C LYS A 26 -4.82 2.81 -5.17
N VAL A 27 -4.70 1.89 -4.23
CA VAL A 27 -3.60 1.90 -3.28
C VAL A 27 -2.27 1.73 -4.02
N MET A 28 -2.20 0.77 -4.92
CA MET A 28 -0.99 0.53 -5.69
C MET A 28 -0.62 1.72 -6.56
N GLY A 29 -1.61 2.35 -7.18
CA GLY A 29 -1.36 3.53 -7.98
C GLY A 29 -0.78 4.66 -7.17
N GLU A 30 -1.34 4.91 -5.99
CA GLU A 30 -0.84 5.94 -5.11
C GLU A 30 0.55 5.61 -4.59
N LEU A 31 0.76 4.35 -4.24
CA LEU A 31 2.04 3.88 -3.76
C LEU A 31 3.13 4.08 -4.82
N LYS A 32 2.83 3.72 -6.04
CA LYS A 32 3.76 3.88 -7.15
C LYS A 32 4.09 5.35 -7.39
N LYS A 33 3.12 6.20 -7.20
CA LYS A 33 3.27 7.63 -7.41
C LYS A 33 4.17 8.27 -6.37
N GLN A 34 4.01 7.87 -5.11
CA GLN A 34 4.71 8.52 -4.00
C GLN A 34 5.97 7.80 -3.56
N HIS A 35 6.04 6.51 -3.74
CA HIS A 35 7.13 5.69 -3.20
C HIS A 35 7.73 4.73 -4.22
N ALA A 36 7.80 5.17 -5.47
CA ALA A 36 8.26 4.31 -6.57
C ALA A 36 9.64 3.71 -6.32
N ASP A 37 10.53 4.49 -5.73
CA ASP A 37 11.91 4.07 -5.52
C ASP A 37 12.17 3.44 -4.16
N GLU A 38 11.18 3.46 -3.29
CA GLU A 38 11.38 3.01 -1.91
C GLU A 38 10.80 1.65 -1.62
N ILE A 39 9.93 1.15 -2.49
CA ILE A 39 9.14 -0.02 -2.20
C ILE A 39 9.29 -1.07 -3.28
N ASP A 40 9.37 -2.31 -2.82
CA ASP A 40 9.30 -3.47 -3.71
C ASP A 40 7.81 -3.75 -3.95
N PHE A 41 7.33 -3.44 -5.14
CA PHE A 41 5.92 -3.57 -5.45
C PHE A 41 5.39 -4.98 -5.35
N SER A 42 6.26 -5.97 -5.57
CA SER A 42 5.82 -7.36 -5.39
C SER A 42 5.43 -7.64 -3.96
N LYS A 43 6.25 -7.18 -3.02
CA LYS A 43 5.96 -7.36 -1.61
C LYS A 43 4.86 -6.44 -1.14
N ALA A 44 4.86 -5.22 -1.65
CA ALA A 44 3.84 -4.24 -1.29
C ALA A 44 2.45 -4.73 -1.67
N GLY A 45 2.33 -5.32 -2.85
CA GLY A 45 1.05 -5.86 -3.29
C GLY A 45 0.51 -6.91 -2.33
N ALA A 46 1.38 -7.81 -1.88
CA ALA A 46 0.99 -8.84 -0.93
C ALA A 46 0.59 -8.24 0.41
N LEU A 47 1.33 -7.25 0.87
CA LEU A 47 1.03 -6.59 2.13
C LEU A 47 -0.31 -5.86 2.07
N ILE A 48 -0.54 -5.14 0.98
CA ILE A 48 -1.79 -4.40 0.81
C ILE A 48 -2.96 -5.35 0.78
N LYS A 49 -2.81 -6.46 0.06
CA LYS A 49 -3.85 -7.47 0.00
C LYS A 49 -4.19 -8.00 1.40
N GLN A 50 -3.17 -8.28 2.19
CA GLN A 50 -3.39 -8.75 3.55
C GLN A 50 -4.05 -7.69 4.42
N LEU A 51 -3.64 -6.46 4.27
CA LEU A 51 -4.19 -5.37 5.06
C LEU A 51 -5.65 -5.08 4.72
N LEU A 52 -5.99 -5.22 3.44
CA LEU A 52 -7.36 -4.98 2.99
C LEU A 52 -8.27 -6.18 3.17
N ASN A 53 -7.69 -7.36 3.19
CA ASN A 53 -8.45 -8.60 3.31
C ASN A 53 -8.44 -9.09 4.75
N LYS A 54 -9.16 -8.44 5.59
CA LYS A 54 -9.21 -8.81 7.00
C LYS A 54 -10.22 -9.91 7.27
#